data_bc78760886afad6e14c46d0d093c0563
#
_entry.id   bc78760886afad6e14c46d0d093c0563
#
_cell.length_a   1.000
_cell.length_b   1.000
_cell.length_c   1.000
_cell.angle_alpha   90.00
_cell.angle_beta   90.00
_cell.angle_gamma   90.00
#
_symmetry.space_group_name_H-M   'P 1'
#
loop_
_entity.id
_entity.type
_entity.pdbx_description
1 polymer ?
#
loop_
_entity_poly.entity_id
_entity_poly.type
_entity_poly.pdbx_seq_one_letter_code
_entity_poly.pdbx_strand_id
1 'polypeptide(L)'
;MKSKIYYLCILFAFNACTTSTKEAKEVNEENNVIHLTEAIANPVKMNLSEIVDSVKFVPISSKEHLIRGSKMIAYSKPYLMVYPGCIYNMQGEFVGNVGAMGQGPGEESGYGYSVYYDENKKLFYTKGDKIIQFDKNRKFTGKEVRVTYRNKNGHALPEGLKSPYVLLRAGKHNVLLNYPDSAYWMDENLQTVKRQRIIPEDLFLNSPGGSFVVEYNHFTYNDTTYLFNCFTDEVCSVTEDTIVCKWKLDLGEAKADSRCFLNNMKELFMDEQVKILRTAKGNMQTIKTMSENSKLAELIDGKKWIGKAWETDRYVMLYWTELMAFQGWRSSENKNMTHWAFYDKQTKETKSIKQLVNDMDGCVDLTNFGNIIGINNGVLMTTIWPYEVYAYAERKKEKGEPVDSRLEELLVDYDEEDNPILVLYYLKNKDTK
;
A
#
# COMPACT_ATOMS: atom_id res chain seq x y z
N MET A 1 -10.29 -62.38 -63.19
CA MET A 1 -11.31 -61.58 -62.56
C MET A 1 -10.63 -60.53 -61.68
N LYS A 2 -10.63 -59.28 -62.11
CA LYS A 2 -9.93 -58.19 -61.43
C LYS A 2 -10.97 -57.33 -60.67
N SER A 3 -10.89 -57.34 -59.35
CA SER A 3 -11.70 -56.47 -58.46
C SER A 3 -11.06 -55.13 -58.37
N LYS A 4 -11.78 -54.08 -58.77
CA LYS A 4 -11.36 -52.65 -58.54
C LYS A 4 -11.88 -52.16 -57.18
N ILE A 5 -10.99 -51.82 -56.29
CA ILE A 5 -11.30 -51.14 -55.02
C ILE A 5 -11.28 -49.66 -55.30
N TYR A 6 -12.43 -48.98 -55.10
CA TYR A 6 -12.54 -47.53 -55.12
C TYR A 6 -12.22 -47.00 -53.74
N TYR A 7 -11.15 -46.17 -53.64
CA TYR A 7 -10.87 -45.36 -52.45
C TYR A 7 -11.77 -44.12 -52.48
N LEU A 8 -12.64 -44.00 -51.50
CA LEU A 8 -13.46 -42.83 -51.27
C LEU A 8 -12.67 -41.90 -50.34
N CYS A 9 -12.08 -40.80 -50.89
CA CYS A 9 -11.48 -39.78 -50.11
C CYS A 9 -12.56 -38.91 -49.50
N ILE A 10 -12.81 -39.05 -48.21
CA ILE A 10 -13.64 -38.14 -47.42
C ILE A 10 -12.74 -36.97 -47.00
N LEU A 11 -12.91 -35.84 -47.66
CA LEU A 11 -12.36 -34.56 -47.27
C LEU A 11 -13.13 -34.05 -46.05
N PHE A 12 -12.57 -34.20 -44.84
CA PHE A 12 -13.01 -33.47 -43.67
C PHE A 12 -12.53 -32.02 -43.77
N ALA A 13 -13.43 -31.13 -44.12
CA ALA A 13 -13.21 -29.70 -43.95
C ALA A 13 -13.22 -29.37 -42.46
N PHE A 14 -12.02 -29.20 -41.86
CA PHE A 14 -11.88 -28.59 -40.57
C PHE A 14 -12.23 -27.12 -40.72
N ASN A 15 -13.44 -26.75 -40.32
CA ASN A 15 -13.75 -25.35 -39.96
C ASN A 15 -12.91 -25.00 -38.72
N ALA A 16 -11.75 -24.43 -38.96
CA ALA A 16 -11.02 -23.74 -37.91
C ALA A 16 -11.85 -22.52 -37.49
N CYS A 17 -12.55 -22.65 -36.39
CA CYS A 17 -13.00 -21.47 -35.62
C CYS A 17 -11.75 -20.68 -35.23
N THR A 18 -11.43 -19.68 -36.02
CA THR A 18 -10.56 -18.60 -35.59
C THR A 18 -11.29 -17.86 -34.49
N THR A 19 -11.07 -18.27 -33.23
CA THR A 19 -11.25 -17.40 -32.09
C THR A 19 -10.37 -16.21 -32.35
N SER A 20 -10.97 -15.07 -32.67
CA SER A 20 -10.31 -13.80 -32.70
C SER A 20 -9.81 -13.54 -31.29
N THR A 21 -8.58 -13.89 -31.01
CA THR A 21 -7.79 -13.25 -29.95
C THR A 21 -7.84 -11.78 -30.30
N LYS A 22 -8.66 -11.01 -29.56
CA LYS A 22 -8.47 -9.56 -29.48
C LYS A 22 -7.03 -9.40 -29.07
N GLU A 23 -6.20 -8.97 -30.01
CA GLU A 23 -4.86 -8.49 -29.75
C GLU A 23 -5.00 -7.47 -28.61
N ALA A 24 -4.47 -7.81 -27.45
CA ALA A 24 -4.20 -6.84 -26.43
C ALA A 24 -3.31 -5.79 -27.16
N LYS A 25 -3.81 -4.58 -27.31
CA LYS A 25 -3.01 -3.47 -27.81
C LYS A 25 -1.71 -3.53 -27.02
N GLU A 26 -0.60 -3.81 -27.70
CA GLU A 26 0.74 -3.57 -27.16
C GLU A 26 0.73 -2.13 -26.64
N VAL A 27 0.73 -1.99 -25.35
CA VAL A 27 0.94 -0.70 -24.70
C VAL A 27 2.37 -0.34 -25.09
N ASN A 28 2.54 0.80 -25.76
CA ASN A 28 3.85 1.30 -26.16
C ASN A 28 4.67 1.45 -24.87
N GLU A 29 5.50 0.46 -24.54
CA GLU A 29 6.22 0.34 -23.27
C GLU A 29 7.13 1.55 -23.01
N GLU A 30 7.68 2.15 -24.04
CA GLU A 30 8.59 3.32 -23.92
C GLU A 30 7.92 4.59 -23.37
N ASN A 31 6.60 4.76 -23.53
CA ASN A 31 5.91 5.99 -23.10
C ASN A 31 5.48 6.00 -21.64
N ASN A 32 5.61 4.89 -20.91
CA ASN A 32 5.12 4.74 -19.55
C ASN A 32 6.25 4.52 -18.52
N VAL A 33 7.49 4.78 -18.89
CA VAL A 33 8.64 4.73 -17.95
C VAL A 33 8.86 6.10 -17.34
N ILE A 34 8.95 6.16 -16.01
CA ILE A 34 9.30 7.35 -15.25
C ILE A 34 10.73 7.19 -14.75
N HIS A 35 11.65 7.95 -15.34
CA HIS A 35 13.06 7.95 -14.94
C HIS A 35 13.26 8.81 -13.69
N LEU A 36 13.87 8.22 -12.65
CA LEU A 36 14.02 8.82 -11.32
C LEU A 36 15.47 9.22 -11.01
N THR A 37 16.43 8.68 -11.74
CA THR A 37 17.86 8.75 -11.40
C THR A 37 18.35 10.18 -11.25
N GLU A 38 18.07 11.06 -12.23
CA GLU A 38 18.49 12.46 -12.21
C GLU A 38 17.81 13.26 -11.09
N ALA A 39 16.49 13.06 -10.92
CA ALA A 39 15.73 13.75 -9.89
C ALA A 39 16.20 13.37 -8.47
N ILE A 40 16.52 12.09 -8.25
CA ILE A 40 17.03 11.59 -6.97
C ILE A 40 18.42 12.13 -6.67
N ALA A 41 19.26 12.31 -7.69
CA ALA A 41 20.59 12.91 -7.51
C ALA A 41 20.51 14.40 -7.15
N ASN A 42 19.45 15.10 -7.53
CA ASN A 42 19.28 16.54 -7.37
C ASN A 42 17.98 16.89 -6.62
N PRO A 43 17.80 16.47 -5.36
CA PRO A 43 16.55 16.67 -4.64
C PRO A 43 16.36 18.15 -4.27
N VAL A 44 15.11 18.64 -4.41
CA VAL A 44 14.73 20.02 -4.19
C VAL A 44 13.89 20.20 -2.92
N LYS A 45 13.78 21.44 -2.45
CA LYS A 45 12.78 21.85 -1.47
C LYS A 45 11.49 22.23 -2.21
N MET A 46 10.34 21.83 -1.68
CA MET A 46 9.03 22.13 -2.25
C MET A 46 8.06 22.54 -1.15
N ASN A 47 7.20 23.50 -1.43
CA ASN A 47 6.09 23.84 -0.58
C ASN A 47 4.88 22.93 -0.88
N LEU A 48 4.14 22.56 0.15
CA LEU A 48 2.94 21.73 -0.01
C LEU A 48 1.88 22.43 -0.87
N SER A 49 1.77 23.75 -0.75
CA SER A 49 0.88 24.58 -1.59
C SER A 49 1.15 24.48 -3.10
N GLU A 50 2.32 24.00 -3.52
CA GLU A 50 2.59 23.77 -4.94
C GLU A 50 1.77 22.60 -5.51
N ILE A 51 1.43 21.62 -4.68
CA ILE A 51 0.71 20.40 -5.10
C ILE A 51 -0.66 20.24 -4.45
N VAL A 52 -0.96 20.98 -3.38
CA VAL A 52 -2.23 20.95 -2.65
C VAL A 52 -3.04 22.21 -2.95
N ASP A 53 -4.34 22.04 -3.17
CA ASP A 53 -5.30 23.12 -3.42
C ASP A 53 -5.96 23.58 -2.12
N SER A 54 -6.37 22.64 -1.28
CA SER A 54 -7.03 22.92 -0.01
C SER A 54 -6.82 21.84 1.03
N VAL A 55 -7.04 22.19 2.30
CA VAL A 55 -6.93 21.30 3.46
C VAL A 55 -8.24 21.31 4.22
N LYS A 56 -8.70 20.13 4.63
CA LYS A 56 -9.87 19.96 5.51
C LYS A 56 -9.48 19.11 6.71
N PHE A 57 -9.88 19.58 7.90
CA PHE A 57 -9.78 18.84 9.15
C PHE A 57 -11.13 18.18 9.46
N VAL A 58 -11.10 16.92 9.86
CA VAL A 58 -12.28 16.14 10.23
C VAL A 58 -12.03 15.47 11.56
N PRO A 59 -12.55 16.01 12.66
CA PRO A 59 -12.50 15.37 13.98
C PRO A 59 -13.22 14.04 13.95
N ILE A 60 -12.58 12.97 14.46
CA ILE A 60 -13.21 11.66 14.55
C ILE A 60 -13.85 11.55 15.94
N SER A 61 -15.17 11.31 15.98
CA SER A 61 -15.93 11.21 17.23
C SER A 61 -15.35 10.19 18.20
N SER A 62 -15.12 10.59 19.45
CA SER A 62 -14.66 9.75 20.56
C SER A 62 -15.79 9.24 21.46
N LYS A 63 -17.05 9.62 21.17
CA LYS A 63 -18.20 9.33 22.04
C LYS A 63 -18.48 7.83 22.18
N GLU A 64 -18.36 7.08 21.09
CA GLU A 64 -18.71 5.67 21.04
C GLU A 64 -17.50 4.74 21.11
N HIS A 65 -16.35 5.22 20.63
CA HIS A 65 -15.15 4.40 20.57
C HIS A 65 -13.88 5.25 20.58
N LEU A 66 -12.92 4.89 21.43
CA LEU A 66 -11.59 5.51 21.46
C LEU A 66 -10.63 4.72 20.59
N ILE A 67 -10.03 5.42 19.63
CA ILE A 67 -9.00 4.89 18.73
C ILE A 67 -7.66 4.93 19.45
N ARG A 68 -6.98 3.79 19.52
CA ARG A 68 -5.65 3.69 20.12
C ARG A 68 -4.62 3.34 19.05
N GLY A 69 -3.93 4.36 18.54
CA GLY A 69 -2.86 4.21 17.57
C GLY A 69 -3.26 4.51 16.12
N SER A 70 -2.55 5.42 15.48
CA SER A 70 -2.83 5.94 14.13
C SER A 70 -2.73 4.91 13.00
N LYS A 71 -1.98 3.84 13.19
CA LYS A 71 -1.80 2.77 12.17
C LYS A 71 -3.05 1.91 11.94
N MET A 72 -4.09 2.16 12.69
CA MET A 72 -5.32 1.37 12.67
C MET A 72 -6.42 1.98 11.81
N ILE A 73 -6.14 3.06 11.10
CA ILE A 73 -7.13 3.73 10.24
C ILE A 73 -6.80 3.44 8.79
N ALA A 74 -7.81 3.00 8.04
CA ALA A 74 -7.76 2.81 6.60
C ALA A 74 -8.94 3.52 5.94
N TYR A 75 -8.77 3.91 4.68
CA TYR A 75 -9.84 4.50 3.90
C TYR A 75 -10.43 3.48 2.93
N SER A 76 -11.75 3.36 2.95
CA SER A 76 -12.53 2.60 1.96
C SER A 76 -13.82 3.36 1.69
N LYS A 77 -13.80 4.19 0.64
CA LYS A 77 -14.90 5.13 0.29
C LYS A 77 -16.29 4.47 0.40
N PRO A 78 -17.27 5.09 1.06
CA PRO A 78 -17.24 6.45 1.65
C PRO A 78 -16.87 6.46 3.14
N TYR A 79 -16.21 5.44 3.66
CA TYR A 79 -15.97 5.22 5.07
C TYR A 79 -14.49 5.27 5.45
N LEU A 80 -14.25 5.65 6.69
CA LEU A 80 -13.01 5.39 7.41
C LEU A 80 -13.17 4.08 8.18
N MET A 81 -12.24 3.17 7.98
CA MET A 81 -12.20 1.89 8.66
C MET A 81 -11.20 1.96 9.79
N VAL A 82 -11.66 1.69 10.99
CA VAL A 82 -10.82 1.70 12.20
C VAL A 82 -10.78 0.31 12.80
N TYR A 83 -9.60 -0.15 13.06
CA TYR A 83 -9.37 -1.44 13.70
C TYR A 83 -9.83 -1.44 15.17
N PRO A 84 -10.47 -2.50 15.67
CA PRO A 84 -11.01 -3.66 14.96
C PRO A 84 -12.48 -3.45 14.54
N GLY A 85 -12.72 -3.30 13.27
CA GLY A 85 -14.08 -3.36 12.72
C GLY A 85 -14.96 -2.14 12.86
N CYS A 86 -14.50 -1.06 13.48
CA CYS A 86 -15.26 0.19 13.58
C CYS A 86 -15.27 0.94 12.26
N ILE A 87 -16.38 1.57 11.93
CA ILE A 87 -16.49 2.42 10.74
C ILE A 87 -17.02 3.81 11.11
N TYR A 88 -16.46 4.82 10.44
CA TYR A 88 -16.86 6.22 10.54
C TYR A 88 -17.16 6.76 9.14
N ASN A 89 -18.05 7.73 9.04
CA ASN A 89 -18.26 8.44 7.79
C ASN A 89 -17.16 9.51 7.58
N MET A 90 -17.19 10.18 6.43
CA MET A 90 -16.23 11.24 6.09
C MET A 90 -16.46 12.57 6.82
N GLN A 91 -17.44 12.62 7.72
CA GLN A 91 -17.68 13.69 8.69
C GLN A 91 -17.09 13.36 10.08
N GLY A 92 -16.50 12.17 10.23
CA GLY A 92 -15.93 11.70 11.50
C GLY A 92 -16.96 11.11 12.47
N GLU A 93 -18.20 10.92 12.04
CA GLU A 93 -19.27 10.35 12.88
C GLU A 93 -19.22 8.82 12.85
N PHE A 94 -19.39 8.21 14.01
CA PHE A 94 -19.43 6.75 14.14
C PHE A 94 -20.69 6.17 13.47
N VAL A 95 -20.48 5.22 12.56
CA VAL A 95 -21.54 4.53 11.82
C VAL A 95 -21.90 3.20 12.48
N GLY A 96 -20.93 2.54 13.09
CA GLY A 96 -21.09 1.26 13.77
C GLY A 96 -19.94 0.31 13.54
N ASN A 97 -20.16 -0.95 13.92
CA ASN A 97 -19.18 -2.03 13.76
C ASN A 97 -19.56 -2.97 12.62
N VAL A 98 -18.56 -3.56 11.98
CA VAL A 98 -18.69 -4.65 11.02
C VAL A 98 -18.00 -5.88 11.58
N GLY A 99 -18.74 -6.98 11.73
CA GLY A 99 -18.23 -8.20 12.33
C GLY A 99 -18.12 -8.14 13.86
N ALA A 100 -17.67 -9.22 14.42
CA ALA A 100 -17.38 -9.38 15.84
C ALA A 100 -16.19 -10.32 16.03
N MET A 101 -15.59 -10.27 17.21
CA MET A 101 -14.55 -11.23 17.63
C MET A 101 -15.22 -12.45 18.23
N GLY A 102 -14.84 -13.64 17.77
CA GLY A 102 -15.37 -14.90 18.26
C GLY A 102 -15.01 -16.07 17.36
N GLN A 103 -15.68 -17.22 17.57
CA GLN A 103 -15.45 -18.45 16.79
C GLN A 103 -16.70 -18.92 16.04
N GLY A 104 -17.80 -18.17 16.15
CA GLY A 104 -19.05 -18.48 15.48
C GLY A 104 -19.04 -18.12 13.98
N PRO A 105 -20.12 -18.49 13.27
CA PRO A 105 -20.34 -18.03 11.90
C PRO A 105 -20.42 -16.50 11.85
N GLY A 106 -19.69 -15.89 10.91
CA GLY A 106 -19.63 -14.42 10.80
C GLY A 106 -18.75 -13.73 11.85
N GLU A 107 -17.97 -14.49 12.64
CA GLU A 107 -17.05 -13.96 13.64
C GLU A 107 -15.59 -14.23 13.25
N GLU A 108 -14.71 -13.28 13.58
CA GLU A 108 -13.27 -13.38 13.37
C GLU A 108 -12.58 -13.96 14.59
N SER A 109 -11.75 -14.98 14.38
CA SER A 109 -11.07 -15.71 15.45
C SER A 109 -9.73 -15.14 15.90
N GLY A 110 -9.22 -14.10 15.21
CA GLY A 110 -7.90 -13.53 15.45
C GLY A 110 -7.90 -12.35 16.42
N TYR A 111 -6.69 -11.87 16.76
CA TYR A 111 -6.51 -10.70 17.64
C TYR A 111 -6.94 -9.37 16.98
N GLY A 112 -7.58 -9.44 15.83
CA GLY A 112 -8.17 -8.33 15.15
C GLY A 112 -8.27 -8.53 13.65
N TYR A 113 -9.09 -7.73 13.05
CA TYR A 113 -9.38 -7.77 11.63
C TYR A 113 -9.54 -6.35 11.09
N SER A 114 -9.23 -6.17 9.82
CA SER A 114 -9.53 -4.94 9.11
C SER A 114 -10.80 -5.11 8.28
N VAL A 115 -11.44 -3.99 7.96
CA VAL A 115 -12.67 -3.95 7.16
C VAL A 115 -12.36 -3.33 5.80
N TYR A 116 -13.00 -3.86 4.79
CA TYR A 116 -13.03 -3.34 3.43
C TYR A 116 -14.49 -3.16 2.99
N TYR A 117 -14.81 -2.07 2.31
CA TYR A 117 -16.13 -1.82 1.75
C TYR A 117 -16.09 -1.79 0.23
N ASP A 118 -16.90 -2.61 -0.41
CA ASP A 118 -17.14 -2.56 -1.85
C ASP A 118 -18.32 -1.65 -2.15
N GLU A 119 -18.03 -0.43 -2.59
CA GLU A 119 -19.05 0.59 -2.85
C GLU A 119 -20.05 0.16 -3.94
N ASN A 120 -19.61 -0.59 -4.94
CA ASN A 120 -20.46 -1.02 -6.04
C ASN A 120 -21.46 -2.10 -5.61
N LYS A 121 -20.99 -3.07 -4.84
CA LYS A 121 -21.82 -4.18 -4.33
C LYS A 121 -22.59 -3.81 -3.07
N LYS A 122 -22.24 -2.68 -2.41
CA LYS A 122 -22.76 -2.28 -1.11
C LYS A 122 -22.53 -3.37 -0.04
N LEU A 123 -21.34 -3.98 -0.05
CA LEU A 123 -20.95 -5.06 0.84
C LEU A 123 -19.72 -4.68 1.65
N PHE A 124 -19.72 -5.09 2.92
CA PHE A 124 -18.54 -5.06 3.75
C PHE A 124 -17.88 -6.43 3.78
N TYR A 125 -16.57 -6.42 3.94
CA TYR A 125 -15.77 -7.63 4.14
C TYR A 125 -14.84 -7.40 5.32
N THR A 126 -14.81 -8.34 6.26
CA THR A 126 -13.72 -8.40 7.23
C THR A 126 -12.57 -9.20 6.64
N LYS A 127 -11.38 -8.90 7.04
CA LYS A 127 -10.15 -9.63 6.67
C LYS A 127 -9.27 -9.83 7.91
N GLY A 128 -9.36 -11.04 8.42
CA GLY A 128 -8.58 -11.57 9.52
C GLY A 128 -8.09 -12.95 9.16
N ASP A 129 -8.49 -13.98 9.92
CA ASP A 129 -8.24 -15.39 9.57
C ASP A 129 -9.17 -15.89 8.47
N LYS A 130 -10.25 -15.17 8.26
CA LYS A 130 -11.26 -15.41 7.24
C LYS A 130 -11.50 -14.13 6.46
N ILE A 131 -12.09 -14.28 5.28
CA ILE A 131 -12.84 -13.23 4.60
C ILE A 131 -14.30 -13.50 4.89
N ILE A 132 -14.98 -12.57 5.55
CA ILE A 132 -16.38 -12.69 5.91
C ILE A 132 -17.14 -11.56 5.24
N GLN A 133 -18.27 -11.88 4.60
CA GLN A 133 -19.08 -10.91 3.89
C GLN A 133 -20.29 -10.45 4.74
N PHE A 134 -20.52 -9.14 4.75
CA PHE A 134 -21.64 -8.50 5.40
C PHE A 134 -22.40 -7.61 4.42
N ASP A 135 -23.72 -7.47 4.62
CA ASP A 135 -24.54 -6.57 3.80
C ASP A 135 -24.34 -5.09 4.17
N LYS A 136 -25.03 -4.21 3.45
CA LYS A 136 -25.00 -2.76 3.71
C LYS A 136 -25.44 -2.36 5.12
N ASN A 137 -26.21 -3.20 5.81
CA ASN A 137 -26.65 -3.01 7.19
C ASN A 137 -25.71 -3.66 8.19
N ARG A 138 -24.55 -4.16 7.73
CA ARG A 138 -23.51 -4.84 8.53
C ARG A 138 -23.97 -6.18 9.11
N LYS A 139 -24.96 -6.83 8.49
CA LYS A 139 -25.42 -8.17 8.87
C LYS A 139 -24.66 -9.23 8.08
N PHE A 140 -24.24 -10.29 8.74
CA PHE A 140 -23.59 -11.43 8.11
C PHE A 140 -24.48 -12.04 7.00
N THR A 141 -23.91 -12.23 5.83
CA THR A 141 -24.65 -12.75 4.65
C THR A 141 -24.69 -14.27 4.57
N GLY A 142 -24.03 -14.97 5.46
CA GLY A 142 -23.84 -16.43 5.39
C GLY A 142 -22.61 -16.83 4.58
N LYS A 143 -21.86 -15.89 4.02
CA LYS A 143 -20.68 -16.17 3.18
C LYS A 143 -19.39 -15.84 3.93
N GLU A 144 -18.59 -16.88 4.13
CA GLU A 144 -17.24 -16.75 4.68
C GLU A 144 -16.29 -17.77 4.02
N VAL A 145 -15.02 -17.42 3.95
CA VAL A 145 -13.97 -18.33 3.48
C VAL A 145 -12.71 -18.15 4.32
N ARG A 146 -12.14 -19.26 4.76
CA ARG A 146 -10.86 -19.23 5.48
C ARG A 146 -9.74 -19.04 4.45
N VAL A 147 -8.89 -18.05 4.68
CA VAL A 147 -7.71 -17.83 3.86
C VAL A 147 -6.65 -18.86 4.26
N THR A 148 -6.41 -19.83 3.39
CA THR A 148 -5.38 -20.85 3.60
C THR A 148 -4.09 -20.37 2.97
N TYR A 149 -3.10 -20.11 3.79
CA TYR A 149 -1.75 -19.79 3.33
C TYR A 149 -1.02 -21.08 2.92
N ARG A 150 -0.47 -21.08 1.72
CA ARG A 150 0.30 -22.21 1.21
C ARG A 150 1.71 -21.77 0.82
N ASN A 151 2.71 -22.58 1.17
CA ASN A 151 4.07 -22.40 0.70
C ASN A 151 4.18 -22.73 -0.80
N LYS A 152 5.37 -22.53 -1.37
CA LYS A 152 5.67 -22.81 -2.80
C LYS A 152 5.35 -24.23 -3.25
N ASN A 153 5.36 -25.20 -2.33
CA ASN A 153 5.08 -26.60 -2.59
C ASN A 153 3.59 -26.96 -2.40
N GLY A 154 2.73 -25.96 -2.19
CA GLY A 154 1.30 -26.16 -1.96
C GLY A 154 0.94 -26.64 -0.56
N HIS A 155 1.90 -26.78 0.35
CA HIS A 155 1.64 -27.15 1.74
C HIS A 155 1.12 -25.96 2.52
N ALA A 156 0.11 -26.17 3.37
CA ALA A 156 -0.38 -25.13 4.27
C ALA A 156 0.74 -24.65 5.19
N LEU A 157 0.87 -23.32 5.34
CA LEU A 157 1.79 -22.75 6.33
C LEU A 157 1.30 -23.02 7.75
N PRO A 158 2.19 -23.19 8.73
CA PRO A 158 1.80 -23.32 10.13
C PRO A 158 0.93 -22.17 10.58
N GLU A 159 -0.02 -22.43 11.49
CA GLU A 159 -1.01 -21.45 11.96
C GLU A 159 -0.46 -20.14 12.57
N GLY A 160 0.82 -20.04 12.81
CA GLY A 160 1.47 -18.81 13.31
C GLY A 160 2.09 -17.93 12.24
N LEU A 161 2.21 -18.39 10.99
CA LEU A 161 2.80 -17.65 9.88
C LEU A 161 1.69 -17.06 9.00
N LYS A 162 1.01 -16.03 9.51
CA LYS A 162 0.00 -15.30 8.75
C LYS A 162 0.70 -14.31 7.84
N SER A 163 0.54 -14.50 6.54
CA SER A 163 0.97 -13.52 5.56
C SER A 163 -0.12 -12.45 5.45
N PRO A 164 0.23 -11.17 5.48
CA PRO A 164 -0.74 -10.12 5.24
C PRO A 164 -1.30 -10.29 3.83
N TYR A 165 -2.60 -10.14 3.69
CA TYR A 165 -3.25 -10.11 2.41
C TYR A 165 -4.08 -8.84 2.26
N VAL A 166 -4.29 -8.44 1.03
CA VAL A 166 -5.09 -7.27 0.69
C VAL A 166 -6.27 -7.72 -0.17
N LEU A 167 -7.45 -7.24 0.17
CA LEU A 167 -8.65 -7.44 -0.63
C LEU A 167 -8.91 -6.18 -1.44
N LEU A 168 -9.05 -6.31 -2.75
CA LEU A 168 -9.22 -5.22 -3.70
C LEU A 168 -10.48 -5.43 -4.54
N ARG A 169 -11.04 -4.33 -5.03
CA ARG A 169 -12.11 -4.37 -6.03
C ARG A 169 -11.53 -4.49 -7.45
N ALA A 170 -12.11 -5.35 -8.26
CA ALA A 170 -11.78 -5.51 -9.67
C ALA A 170 -13.05 -5.78 -10.49
N GLY A 171 -13.76 -4.73 -10.89
CA GLY A 171 -15.05 -4.85 -11.58
C GLY A 171 -16.09 -5.60 -10.74
N LYS A 172 -16.63 -6.69 -11.26
CA LYS A 172 -17.58 -7.58 -10.54
C LYS A 172 -16.90 -8.52 -9.55
N HIS A 173 -15.58 -8.71 -9.64
CA HIS A 173 -14.82 -9.58 -8.75
C HIS A 173 -14.17 -8.81 -7.59
N ASN A 174 -13.83 -9.53 -6.54
CA ASN A 174 -12.88 -9.12 -5.56
C ASN A 174 -11.55 -9.82 -5.84
N VAL A 175 -10.44 -9.13 -5.69
CA VAL A 175 -9.11 -9.70 -5.86
C VAL A 175 -8.43 -9.77 -4.52
N LEU A 176 -8.09 -10.98 -4.10
CA LEU A 176 -7.26 -11.26 -2.96
C LEU A 176 -5.80 -11.28 -3.40
N LEU A 177 -5.03 -10.29 -2.95
CA LEU A 177 -3.58 -10.33 -3.07
C LEU A 177 -3.05 -11.14 -1.89
N ASN A 178 -2.57 -12.33 -2.15
CA ASN A 178 -2.00 -13.20 -1.13
C ASN A 178 -0.48 -13.23 -1.29
N TYR A 179 0.20 -12.75 -0.24
CA TYR A 179 1.64 -12.84 -0.20
C TYR A 179 2.08 -14.33 -0.32
N PRO A 180 3.15 -14.60 -1.02
CA PRO A 180 4.07 -13.60 -1.56
C PRO A 180 3.88 -13.32 -3.05
N ASP A 181 3.10 -14.11 -3.80
CA ASP A 181 3.32 -14.16 -5.23
C ASP A 181 2.09 -14.02 -6.13
N SER A 182 0.87 -14.09 -5.58
CA SER A 182 -0.30 -14.26 -6.43
C SER A 182 -1.49 -13.38 -6.07
N ALA A 183 -2.23 -13.00 -7.10
CA ALA A 183 -3.55 -12.42 -7.03
C ALA A 183 -4.60 -13.50 -7.36
N TYR A 184 -5.70 -13.52 -6.62
CA TYR A 184 -6.81 -14.45 -6.76
C TYR A 184 -8.10 -13.68 -6.98
N TRP A 185 -8.73 -13.82 -8.13
CA TRP A 185 -10.06 -13.28 -8.39
C TRP A 185 -11.10 -14.17 -7.75
N MET A 186 -12.00 -13.58 -6.99
CA MET A 186 -13.07 -14.28 -6.30
C MET A 186 -14.42 -13.80 -6.81
N ASP A 187 -15.33 -14.74 -7.00
CA ASP A 187 -16.73 -14.48 -7.32
C ASP A 187 -17.53 -13.95 -6.11
N GLU A 188 -18.83 -13.78 -6.29
CA GLU A 188 -19.73 -13.31 -5.23
C GLU A 188 -19.90 -14.31 -4.06
N ASN A 189 -19.51 -15.60 -4.27
CA ASN A 189 -19.53 -16.65 -3.26
C ASN A 189 -18.16 -16.83 -2.60
N LEU A 190 -17.23 -15.90 -2.81
CA LEU A 190 -15.85 -15.95 -2.33
C LEU A 190 -15.05 -17.16 -2.84
N GLN A 191 -15.47 -17.74 -3.99
CA GLN A 191 -14.73 -18.82 -4.64
C GLN A 191 -13.73 -18.25 -5.63
N THR A 192 -12.51 -18.80 -5.64
CA THR A 192 -11.47 -18.40 -6.58
C THR A 192 -11.84 -18.86 -7.99
N VAL A 193 -11.99 -17.90 -8.89
CA VAL A 193 -12.29 -18.16 -10.32
C VAL A 193 -11.06 -18.00 -11.20
N LYS A 194 -10.05 -17.27 -10.74
CA LYS A 194 -8.80 -17.02 -11.47
C LYS A 194 -7.65 -16.76 -10.51
N ARG A 195 -6.44 -17.13 -10.94
CA ARG A 195 -5.17 -16.80 -10.29
C ARG A 195 -4.21 -16.18 -11.29
N GLN A 196 -3.47 -15.16 -10.88
CA GLN A 196 -2.35 -14.59 -11.63
C GLN A 196 -1.16 -14.40 -10.68
N ARG A 197 0.02 -14.81 -11.13
CA ARG A 197 1.26 -14.49 -10.42
C ARG A 197 1.60 -13.02 -10.62
N ILE A 198 2.00 -12.32 -9.57
CA ILE A 198 2.33 -10.89 -9.57
C ILE A 198 3.80 -10.62 -9.28
N ILE A 199 4.53 -11.63 -8.79
CA ILE A 199 5.97 -11.56 -8.58
C ILE A 199 6.62 -12.58 -9.51
N PRO A 200 7.68 -12.23 -10.26
CA PRO A 200 8.44 -13.16 -11.08
C PRO A 200 8.93 -14.37 -10.28
N GLU A 201 8.95 -15.53 -10.92
CA GLU A 201 9.27 -16.80 -10.25
C GLU A 201 10.68 -16.85 -9.70
N ASP A 202 11.63 -16.30 -10.41
CA ASP A 202 13.03 -16.20 -10.03
C ASP A 202 13.26 -15.37 -8.77
N LEU A 203 12.44 -14.36 -8.55
CA LEU A 203 12.47 -13.58 -7.32
C LEU A 203 11.92 -14.33 -6.11
N PHE A 204 11.05 -15.33 -6.35
CA PHE A 204 10.32 -16.02 -5.28
C PHE A 204 10.98 -17.32 -4.78
N LEU A 205 11.88 -17.93 -5.56
CA LEU A 205 12.23 -19.35 -5.46
C LEU A 205 12.89 -19.80 -4.15
N ASN A 206 13.35 -18.94 -3.26
CA ASN A 206 14.12 -19.37 -2.10
C ASN A 206 13.81 -18.69 -0.76
N SER A 207 12.67 -18.07 -0.59
CA SER A 207 12.32 -17.51 0.72
C SER A 207 11.81 -18.60 1.68
N PRO A 208 12.57 -19.00 2.68
CA PRO A 208 12.09 -19.86 3.76
C PRO A 208 11.38 -18.99 4.80
N GLY A 209 10.13 -18.56 4.52
CA GLY A 209 9.25 -18.02 5.56
C GLY A 209 9.78 -16.82 6.38
N GLY A 210 10.63 -15.99 5.80
CA GLY A 210 11.09 -14.76 6.44
C GLY A 210 9.99 -13.70 6.38
N SER A 211 9.60 -13.19 7.53
CA SER A 211 8.54 -12.22 7.75
C SER A 211 8.97 -10.81 7.37
N PHE A 212 9.27 -10.55 6.10
CA PHE A 212 9.20 -9.18 5.61
C PHE A 212 7.81 -8.96 5.04
N VAL A 213 7.04 -8.20 5.79
CA VAL A 213 5.73 -7.71 5.39
C VAL A 213 5.96 -6.67 4.31
N VAL A 214 6.02 -7.11 3.07
CA VAL A 214 5.85 -6.17 1.97
C VAL A 214 4.37 -5.86 1.90
N GLU A 215 3.99 -4.73 2.46
CA GLU A 215 2.65 -4.22 2.27
C GLU A 215 2.50 -3.78 0.83
N TYR A 216 1.68 -4.48 0.06
CA TYR A 216 1.27 -3.99 -1.24
C TYR A 216 0.57 -2.65 -1.05
N ASN A 217 1.14 -1.62 -1.63
CA ASN A 217 0.48 -0.34 -1.69
C ASN A 217 -0.61 -0.40 -2.76
N HIS A 218 -1.84 -0.13 -2.36
CA HIS A 218 -2.98 -0.06 -3.26
C HIS A 218 -3.72 1.26 -3.06
N PHE A 219 -4.36 1.72 -4.10
CA PHE A 219 -5.11 2.97 -4.09
C PHE A 219 -6.19 2.93 -5.17
N THR A 220 -7.14 3.87 -5.08
CA THR A 220 -8.17 4.06 -6.09
C THR A 220 -7.94 5.40 -6.81
N TYR A 221 -8.02 5.36 -8.13
CA TYR A 221 -7.96 6.54 -8.97
C TYR A 221 -8.90 6.34 -10.17
N ASN A 222 -9.82 7.30 -10.41
CA ASN A 222 -10.86 7.22 -11.44
C ASN A 222 -11.61 5.88 -11.41
N ASP A 223 -12.15 5.52 -10.24
CA ASP A 223 -12.88 4.27 -9.97
C ASP A 223 -12.14 2.97 -10.33
N THR A 224 -10.89 3.07 -10.68
CA THR A 224 -10.02 1.93 -10.93
C THR A 224 -9.12 1.67 -9.73
N THR A 225 -9.01 0.42 -9.34
CA THR A 225 -8.07 -0.01 -8.31
C THR A 225 -6.69 -0.19 -8.92
N TYR A 226 -5.69 0.36 -8.27
CA TYR A 226 -4.28 0.24 -8.63
C TYR A 226 -3.50 -0.46 -7.53
N LEU A 227 -2.45 -1.15 -7.95
CA LEU A 227 -1.48 -1.82 -7.10
C LEU A 227 -0.09 -1.30 -7.47
N PHE A 228 0.68 -0.87 -6.48
CA PHE A 228 2.12 -0.71 -6.67
C PHE A 228 2.85 -1.98 -6.26
N ASN A 229 3.60 -2.54 -7.19
CA ASN A 229 4.45 -3.71 -6.98
C ASN A 229 5.90 -3.24 -6.74
N CYS A 230 6.32 -3.20 -5.49
CA CYS A 230 7.65 -2.73 -5.11
C CYS A 230 8.80 -3.67 -5.54
N PHE A 231 8.51 -4.89 -5.98
CA PHE A 231 9.54 -5.80 -6.50
C PHE A 231 9.88 -5.54 -7.96
N THR A 232 8.87 -5.16 -8.74
CA THR A 232 9.03 -4.84 -10.16
C THR A 232 9.09 -3.34 -10.43
N ASP A 233 8.83 -2.49 -9.41
CA ASP A 233 8.67 -1.03 -9.48
C ASP A 233 7.58 -0.61 -10.47
N GLU A 234 6.46 -1.33 -10.46
CA GLU A 234 5.36 -1.11 -11.37
C GLU A 234 4.11 -0.64 -10.65
N VAL A 235 3.48 0.39 -11.20
CA VAL A 235 2.12 0.78 -10.85
C VAL A 235 1.17 0.11 -11.84
N CYS A 236 0.36 -0.81 -11.35
CA CYS A 236 -0.50 -1.66 -12.16
C CYS A 236 -1.97 -1.38 -11.89
N SER A 237 -2.79 -1.35 -12.92
CA SER A 237 -4.26 -1.38 -12.77
C SER A 237 -4.74 -2.80 -12.52
N VAL A 238 -5.66 -2.95 -11.56
CA VAL A 238 -6.32 -4.22 -11.26
C VAL A 238 -7.67 -4.20 -11.96
N THR A 239 -7.79 -5.00 -13.02
CA THR A 239 -9.02 -5.09 -13.82
C THR A 239 -9.83 -6.32 -13.44
N GLU A 240 -11.01 -6.49 -14.05
CA GLU A 240 -11.87 -7.65 -13.84
C GLU A 240 -11.18 -8.97 -14.18
N ASP A 241 -10.24 -8.92 -15.14
CA ASP A 241 -9.63 -10.13 -15.68
C ASP A 241 -8.11 -10.23 -15.47
N THR A 242 -7.43 -9.12 -15.16
CA THR A 242 -5.96 -9.14 -15.11
C THR A 242 -5.39 -7.95 -14.35
N ILE A 243 -4.11 -8.04 -14.04
CA ILE A 243 -3.30 -6.91 -13.53
C ILE A 243 -2.40 -6.47 -14.68
N VAL A 244 -2.49 -5.19 -15.04
CA VAL A 244 -1.80 -4.60 -16.19
C VAL A 244 -0.90 -3.46 -15.72
N CYS A 245 0.40 -3.51 -16.04
CA CYS A 245 1.33 -2.43 -15.77
C CYS A 245 0.90 -1.16 -16.51
N LYS A 246 0.87 -0.04 -15.78
CA LYS A 246 0.57 1.29 -16.32
C LYS A 246 1.79 2.19 -16.29
N TRP A 247 2.55 2.15 -15.22
CA TRP A 247 3.79 2.91 -15.06
C TRP A 247 4.89 2.00 -14.56
N LYS A 248 6.07 2.16 -15.14
CA LYS A 248 7.30 1.58 -14.63
C LYS A 248 8.17 2.69 -14.05
N LEU A 249 8.64 2.50 -12.83
CA LEU A 249 9.46 3.48 -12.11
C LEU A 249 10.92 3.03 -12.20
N ASP A 250 11.74 3.82 -12.89
CA ASP A 250 13.12 3.43 -13.18
C ASP A 250 14.10 4.19 -12.28
N LEU A 251 14.75 3.46 -11.39
CA LEU A 251 15.83 3.93 -10.52
C LEU A 251 17.24 3.75 -11.14
N GLY A 252 17.32 3.13 -12.31
CA GLY A 252 18.60 2.79 -12.95
C GLY A 252 19.48 1.92 -12.04
N GLU A 253 20.77 2.18 -12.04
CA GLU A 253 21.76 1.46 -11.23
C GLU A 253 21.64 1.71 -9.72
N ALA A 254 20.91 2.76 -9.33
CA ALA A 254 20.66 3.05 -7.92
C ALA A 254 19.67 2.08 -7.27
N LYS A 255 18.91 1.31 -8.05
CA LYS A 255 17.92 0.35 -7.54
C LYS A 255 18.60 -0.74 -6.72
N ALA A 256 18.02 -1.04 -5.55
CA ALA A 256 18.37 -2.24 -4.80
C ALA A 256 17.86 -3.49 -5.53
N ASP A 257 18.68 -4.54 -5.55
CA ASP A 257 18.25 -5.81 -6.11
C ASP A 257 17.10 -6.41 -5.29
N SER A 258 15.95 -6.58 -5.93
CA SER A 258 14.75 -7.14 -5.27
C SER A 258 14.99 -8.52 -4.65
N ARG A 259 15.95 -9.29 -5.15
CA ARG A 259 16.36 -10.58 -4.61
C ARG A 259 16.92 -10.47 -3.20
N CYS A 260 17.53 -9.35 -2.84
CA CYS A 260 18.03 -9.11 -1.48
C CYS A 260 16.90 -9.18 -0.44
N PHE A 261 15.67 -8.85 -0.83
CA PHE A 261 14.52 -8.86 0.06
C PHE A 261 13.79 -10.22 0.11
N LEU A 262 13.90 -11.04 -0.92
CA LEU A 262 13.13 -12.28 -1.07
C LEU A 262 13.95 -13.55 -0.84
N ASN A 263 15.17 -13.63 -1.39
CA ASN A 263 15.88 -14.88 -1.51
C ASN A 263 16.88 -15.19 -0.38
N ASN A 264 17.51 -14.18 0.20
CA ASN A 264 18.64 -14.38 1.12
C ASN A 264 18.47 -13.69 2.47
N MET A 265 17.27 -13.22 2.77
CA MET A 265 17.02 -12.43 3.98
C MET A 265 17.37 -13.21 5.26
N LYS A 266 17.17 -14.53 5.28
CA LYS A 266 17.50 -15.34 6.45
C LYS A 266 19.02 -15.48 6.63
N GLU A 267 19.75 -15.78 5.58
CA GLU A 267 21.20 -16.01 5.65
C GLU A 267 21.99 -14.70 5.75
N LEU A 268 21.61 -13.70 4.94
CA LEU A 268 22.33 -12.42 4.92
C LEU A 268 21.85 -11.45 6.01
N PHE A 269 20.55 -11.44 6.31
CA PHE A 269 19.99 -10.45 7.22
C PHE A 269 19.87 -10.99 8.65
N MET A 270 19.17 -12.10 8.83
CA MET A 270 18.89 -12.60 10.18
C MET A 270 20.12 -13.19 10.84
N ASP A 271 20.86 -14.06 10.15
CA ASP A 271 22.02 -14.72 10.74
C ASP A 271 23.17 -13.75 10.96
N GLU A 272 23.41 -12.84 10.04
CA GLU A 272 24.43 -11.81 10.19
C GLU A 272 24.04 -10.78 11.25
N GLN A 273 22.80 -10.30 11.28
CA GLN A 273 22.30 -9.39 12.32
C GLN A 273 22.31 -10.03 13.70
N VAL A 274 21.89 -11.29 13.83
CA VAL A 274 21.98 -12.03 15.10
C VAL A 274 23.43 -12.15 15.56
N LYS A 275 24.36 -12.42 14.65
CA LYS A 275 25.79 -12.48 14.96
C LYS A 275 26.31 -11.11 15.42
N ILE A 276 25.96 -10.04 14.73
CA ILE A 276 26.34 -8.68 15.10
C ILE A 276 25.80 -8.32 16.50
N LEU A 277 24.53 -8.54 16.75
CA LEU A 277 23.90 -8.24 18.06
C LEU A 277 24.55 -9.04 19.19
N ARG A 278 24.82 -10.33 19.01
CA ARG A 278 25.49 -11.18 20.01
C ARG A 278 26.91 -10.72 20.28
N THR A 279 27.66 -10.36 19.23
CA THR A 279 29.07 -9.94 19.37
C THR A 279 29.17 -8.56 20.03
N ALA A 280 28.31 -7.65 19.66
CA ALA A 280 28.31 -6.28 20.17
C ALA A 280 27.78 -6.13 21.61
N LYS A 281 27.08 -7.14 22.14
CA LYS A 281 26.55 -7.16 23.51
C LYS A 281 25.81 -5.86 23.90
N GLY A 282 25.05 -5.29 22.97
CA GLY A 282 24.31 -4.05 23.16
C GLY A 282 25.10 -2.76 22.97
N ASN A 283 26.38 -2.82 22.61
CA ASN A 283 27.16 -1.62 22.28
C ASN A 283 26.77 -1.12 20.87
N MET A 284 26.08 0.03 20.83
CA MET A 284 25.55 0.60 19.59
C MET A 284 26.63 0.98 18.58
N GLN A 285 27.78 1.50 19.05
CA GLN A 285 28.89 1.83 18.14
C GLN A 285 29.48 0.58 17.49
N THR A 286 29.61 -0.51 18.25
CA THR A 286 30.06 -1.78 17.72
C THR A 286 29.07 -2.36 16.75
N ILE A 287 27.74 -2.28 17.03
CA ILE A 287 26.67 -2.70 16.11
C ILE A 287 26.78 -1.93 14.80
N LYS A 288 26.90 -0.58 14.88
CA LYS A 288 27.03 0.28 13.72
C LYS A 288 28.24 -0.14 12.86
N THR A 289 29.43 -0.17 13.43
CA THR A 289 30.67 -0.51 12.71
C THR A 289 30.62 -1.91 12.09
N MET A 290 30.08 -2.92 12.79
CA MET A 290 29.94 -4.27 12.23
C MET A 290 28.91 -4.34 11.12
N SER A 291 27.79 -3.58 11.23
CA SER A 291 26.75 -3.55 10.20
C SER A 291 27.23 -2.85 8.93
N GLU A 292 27.95 -1.74 9.06
CA GLU A 292 28.55 -1.01 7.93
C GLU A 292 29.64 -1.81 7.17
N ASN A 293 30.23 -2.80 7.82
CA ASN A 293 31.22 -3.72 7.22
C ASN A 293 30.65 -5.11 6.92
N SER A 294 29.34 -5.24 6.85
CA SER A 294 28.66 -6.51 6.58
C SER A 294 28.53 -6.79 5.09
N LYS A 295 28.33 -8.04 4.71
CA LYS A 295 27.95 -8.39 3.33
C LYS A 295 26.64 -7.76 2.90
N LEU A 296 25.74 -7.50 3.84
CA LEU A 296 24.52 -6.80 3.57
C LEU A 296 24.79 -5.36 3.16
N ALA A 297 25.71 -4.67 3.86
CA ALA A 297 26.10 -3.30 3.48
C ALA A 297 26.63 -3.21 2.06
N GLU A 298 27.48 -4.17 1.65
CA GLU A 298 27.99 -4.23 0.26
C GLU A 298 26.86 -4.31 -0.78
N LEU A 299 25.72 -4.90 -0.44
CA LEU A 299 24.60 -5.12 -1.36
C LEU A 299 23.59 -3.97 -1.37
N ILE A 300 23.36 -3.32 -0.23
CA ILE A 300 22.23 -2.38 -0.10
C ILE A 300 22.62 -0.96 0.24
N ASP A 301 23.80 -0.70 0.82
CA ASP A 301 24.16 0.65 1.25
C ASP A 301 24.22 1.62 0.05
N GLY A 302 23.52 2.74 0.19
CA GLY A 302 23.37 3.73 -0.87
C GLY A 302 22.39 3.34 -1.99
N LYS A 303 21.89 2.10 -2.01
CA LYS A 303 20.84 1.70 -2.95
C LYS A 303 19.51 2.30 -2.57
N LYS A 304 18.62 2.42 -3.54
CA LYS A 304 17.31 3.04 -3.39
C LYS A 304 16.21 1.99 -3.53
N TRP A 305 15.15 2.20 -2.74
CA TRP A 305 13.97 1.34 -2.74
C TRP A 305 12.71 2.19 -2.78
N ILE A 306 11.81 1.91 -3.71
CA ILE A 306 10.50 2.56 -3.76
C ILE A 306 9.55 1.76 -2.87
N GLY A 307 9.11 2.37 -1.79
CA GLY A 307 8.20 1.72 -0.85
C GLY A 307 6.74 1.80 -1.25
N LYS A 308 6.33 2.94 -1.81
CA LYS A 308 4.94 3.19 -2.22
C LYS A 308 4.87 4.12 -3.42
N ALA A 309 3.79 3.97 -4.20
CA ALA A 309 3.46 4.88 -5.28
C ALA A 309 1.94 5.05 -5.42
N TRP A 310 1.52 6.21 -5.90
CA TRP A 310 0.14 6.57 -6.15
C TRP A 310 0.00 7.37 -7.44
N GLU A 311 -1.16 7.32 -8.03
CA GLU A 311 -1.51 8.14 -9.18
C GLU A 311 -2.67 9.08 -8.84
N THR A 312 -2.57 10.33 -9.32
CA THR A 312 -3.61 11.37 -9.26
C THR A 312 -3.87 11.91 -10.67
N ASP A 313 -4.74 12.88 -10.83
CA ASP A 313 -4.99 13.50 -12.13
C ASP A 313 -3.73 14.11 -12.74
N ARG A 314 -2.94 14.79 -11.93
CA ARG A 314 -1.75 15.50 -12.39
C ARG A 314 -0.46 14.74 -12.15
N TYR A 315 -0.34 14.02 -11.03
CA TYR A 315 0.94 13.46 -10.59
C TYR A 315 0.93 11.93 -10.51
N VAL A 316 2.10 11.32 -10.76
CA VAL A 316 2.48 10.06 -10.15
C VAL A 316 3.38 10.39 -8.98
N MET A 317 2.94 10.07 -7.79
CA MET A 317 3.61 10.36 -6.53
C MET A 317 4.24 9.08 -6.01
N LEU A 318 5.44 9.15 -5.54
CA LEU A 318 6.11 7.99 -4.97
C LEU A 318 6.94 8.36 -3.75
N TYR A 319 7.17 7.36 -2.95
CA TYR A 319 7.95 7.44 -1.75
C TYR A 319 9.10 6.45 -1.82
N TRP A 320 10.31 6.94 -1.74
CA TRP A 320 11.51 6.13 -1.81
C TRP A 320 12.41 6.34 -0.59
N THR A 321 13.22 5.35 -0.31
CA THR A 321 14.19 5.39 0.79
C THR A 321 15.57 4.98 0.27
N GLU A 322 16.59 5.55 0.87
CA GLU A 322 17.95 5.04 0.76
C GLU A 322 18.13 3.92 1.76
N LEU A 323 18.65 2.80 1.27
CA LEU A 323 18.88 1.63 2.10
C LEU A 323 20.24 1.73 2.79
N MET A 324 20.29 1.24 4.01
CA MET A 324 21.51 1.09 4.80
C MET A 324 21.42 -0.18 5.63
N ALA A 325 22.49 -0.94 5.69
CA ALA A 325 22.56 -2.16 6.51
C ALA A 325 22.44 -1.86 8.00
N PHE A 326 22.93 -0.72 8.42
CA PHE A 326 22.68 -0.19 9.75
C PHE A 326 21.59 0.87 9.69
N GLN A 327 20.37 0.46 9.92
CA GLN A 327 19.29 1.38 10.26
C GLN A 327 19.28 1.52 11.78
N GLY A 328 19.99 2.53 12.29
CA GLY A 328 20.02 2.83 13.71
C GLY A 328 18.61 2.97 14.26
N TRP A 329 18.27 2.16 15.25
CA TRP A 329 16.99 2.19 15.93
C TRP A 329 16.71 3.61 16.42
N ARG A 330 15.83 4.34 15.73
CA ARG A 330 15.28 5.65 16.12
C ARG A 330 16.28 6.79 16.32
N SER A 331 17.41 6.82 15.65
CA SER A 331 18.23 8.02 15.72
C SER A 331 17.52 9.18 14.99
N SER A 332 17.56 10.37 15.58
CA SER A 332 17.09 11.62 14.96
C SER A 332 17.76 11.92 13.61
N GLU A 333 18.90 11.29 13.36
CA GLU A 333 19.68 11.38 12.11
C GLU A 333 19.00 10.65 10.93
N ASN A 334 18.17 9.62 11.20
CA ASN A 334 17.51 8.81 10.15
C ASN A 334 16.23 9.43 9.57
N LYS A 335 15.79 10.59 10.06
CA LYS A 335 14.62 11.30 9.52
C LYS A 335 14.75 11.71 8.06
N ASN A 336 15.96 11.70 7.50
CA ASN A 336 16.27 12.20 6.17
C ASN A 336 16.40 11.09 5.09
N MET A 337 16.10 9.83 5.42
CA MET A 337 16.34 8.72 4.48
C MET A 337 15.15 8.40 3.58
N THR A 338 14.02 8.98 3.86
CA THR A 338 12.79 8.76 3.11
C THR A 338 12.37 10.05 2.42
N HIS A 339 12.09 9.93 1.14
CA HIS A 339 11.87 11.09 0.29
C HIS A 339 10.66 10.89 -0.59
N TRP A 340 9.96 11.99 -0.88
CA TRP A 340 8.98 12.03 -1.94
C TRP A 340 9.64 12.21 -3.30
N ALA A 341 8.99 11.69 -4.34
CA ALA A 341 9.21 12.14 -5.70
C ALA A 341 7.86 12.28 -6.43
N PHE A 342 7.78 13.26 -7.31
CA PHE A 342 6.59 13.60 -8.06
C PHE A 342 6.95 13.65 -9.54
N TYR A 343 6.23 12.87 -10.34
CA TYR A 343 6.24 13.00 -11.79
C TYR A 343 4.99 13.76 -12.20
N ASP A 344 5.18 14.93 -12.79
CA ASP A 344 4.10 15.74 -13.33
C ASP A 344 3.73 15.24 -14.73
N LYS A 345 2.52 14.71 -14.89
CA LYS A 345 2.03 14.15 -16.16
C LYS A 345 1.82 15.21 -17.24
N GLN A 346 1.73 16.49 -16.88
CA GLN A 346 1.60 17.60 -17.83
C GLN A 346 2.95 18.04 -18.37
N THR A 347 3.90 18.34 -17.49
CA THR A 347 5.23 18.83 -17.89
C THR A 347 6.19 17.70 -18.25
N LYS A 348 5.87 16.45 -17.85
CA LYS A 348 6.74 15.27 -17.97
C LYS A 348 8.02 15.36 -17.14
N GLU A 349 8.06 16.25 -16.17
CA GLU A 349 9.19 16.45 -15.28
C GLU A 349 9.04 15.59 -14.02
N THR A 350 10.17 15.07 -13.55
CA THR A 350 10.28 14.37 -12.26
C THR A 350 11.07 15.24 -11.28
N LYS A 351 10.56 15.39 -10.06
CA LYS A 351 11.24 16.07 -8.95
C LYS A 351 11.32 15.15 -7.75
N SER A 352 12.51 14.98 -7.20
CA SER A 352 12.68 14.37 -5.88
C SER A 352 12.72 15.46 -4.80
N ILE A 353 12.06 15.23 -3.69
CA ILE A 353 11.82 16.25 -2.67
C ILE A 353 12.66 15.95 -1.44
N LYS A 354 13.68 16.77 -1.19
CA LYS A 354 14.50 16.72 0.01
C LYS A 354 13.71 17.15 1.26
N GLN A 355 12.87 18.17 1.10
CA GLN A 355 12.06 18.73 2.16
C GLN A 355 10.70 19.19 1.61
N LEU A 356 9.63 18.57 2.07
CA LEU A 356 8.27 19.04 1.81
C LEU A 356 7.86 19.97 2.96
N VAL A 357 7.71 21.24 2.67
CA VAL A 357 7.33 22.25 3.67
C VAL A 357 5.82 22.35 3.69
N ASN A 358 5.23 22.05 4.82
CA ASN A 358 3.80 22.27 5.00
C ASN A 358 3.51 23.74 5.30
N ASP A 359 3.28 24.51 4.26
CA ASP A 359 2.89 25.93 4.30
C ASP A 359 1.37 26.13 4.24
N MET A 360 0.58 25.05 4.31
CA MET A 360 -0.89 25.07 4.25
C MET A 360 -1.53 25.16 5.65
N ASP A 361 -1.06 24.35 6.59
CA ASP A 361 -1.50 24.34 7.98
C ASP A 361 -0.31 24.38 8.95
N GLY A 362 0.87 24.02 8.49
CA GLY A 362 2.11 24.02 9.24
C GLY A 362 2.19 23.02 10.40
N CYS A 363 1.13 22.30 10.66
CA CYS A 363 0.98 21.41 11.82
C CYS A 363 1.45 19.99 11.53
N VAL A 364 1.08 19.43 10.39
CA VAL A 364 1.36 18.03 10.03
C VAL A 364 2.72 17.92 9.35
N ASP A 365 3.59 17.06 9.88
CA ASP A 365 4.84 16.69 9.20
C ASP A 365 4.56 15.59 8.16
N LEU A 366 4.47 15.98 6.91
CA LEU A 366 4.28 15.07 5.76
C LEU A 366 5.60 14.50 5.24
N THR A 367 6.74 14.92 5.76
CA THR A 367 8.04 14.32 5.44
C THR A 367 8.12 12.91 6.03
N ASN A 368 7.44 12.70 7.16
CA ASN A 368 7.36 11.39 7.80
C ASN A 368 6.19 10.58 7.23
N PHE A 369 6.55 9.59 6.40
CA PHE A 369 5.59 8.68 5.77
C PHE A 369 4.70 7.91 6.77
N GLY A 370 5.15 7.70 8.01
CA GLY A 370 4.41 6.93 9.02
C GLY A 370 3.03 7.52 9.35
N ASN A 371 2.80 8.77 9.03
CA ASN A 371 1.54 9.48 9.29
C ASN A 371 0.55 9.41 8.11
N ILE A 372 0.98 8.92 6.92
CA ILE A 372 0.13 8.92 5.73
C ILE A 372 -0.71 7.65 5.70
N ILE A 373 -2.02 7.80 5.76
CA ILE A 373 -3.00 6.72 5.61
C ILE A 373 -3.02 6.24 4.15
N GLY A 374 -3.03 7.17 3.20
CA GLY A 374 -3.04 6.87 1.77
C GLY A 374 -3.37 8.05 0.90
N ILE A 375 -3.36 7.82 -0.41
CA ILE A 375 -3.83 8.77 -1.42
C ILE A 375 -4.88 8.04 -2.26
N ASN A 376 -6.10 8.59 -2.30
CA ASN A 376 -7.20 8.04 -3.08
C ASN A 376 -7.95 9.17 -3.80
N ASN A 377 -8.20 9.02 -5.08
CA ASN A 377 -8.91 9.99 -5.92
C ASN A 377 -8.42 11.43 -5.73
N GLY A 378 -7.11 11.63 -5.67
CA GLY A 378 -6.52 12.97 -5.53
C GLY A 378 -6.59 13.56 -4.13
N VAL A 379 -6.95 12.78 -3.11
CA VAL A 379 -6.95 13.21 -1.72
C VAL A 379 -5.87 12.47 -0.94
N LEU A 380 -4.87 13.18 -0.45
CA LEU A 380 -3.88 12.65 0.49
C LEU A 380 -4.48 12.74 1.89
N MET A 381 -4.46 11.63 2.61
CA MET A 381 -5.06 11.47 3.92
C MET A 381 -4.01 11.15 4.96
N THR A 382 -4.08 11.84 6.08
CA THR A 382 -3.26 11.61 7.27
C THR A 382 -4.07 11.85 8.53
N THR A 383 -3.49 11.55 9.67
CA THR A 383 -4.07 11.90 10.97
C THR A 383 -3.09 12.71 11.78
N ILE A 384 -3.64 13.55 12.64
CA ILE A 384 -2.91 14.23 13.69
C ILE A 384 -3.66 14.05 15.02
N TRP A 385 -2.94 13.83 16.10
CA TRP A 385 -3.56 13.69 17.41
C TRP A 385 -3.82 15.06 18.03
N PRO A 386 -4.90 15.23 18.82
CA PRO A 386 -5.20 16.50 19.47
C PRO A 386 -4.01 17.04 20.28
N TYR A 387 -3.34 16.20 21.07
CA TYR A 387 -2.15 16.62 21.86
C TYR A 387 -1.02 17.17 20.96
N GLU A 388 -0.86 16.70 19.72
CA GLU A 388 0.13 17.22 18.77
C GLU A 388 -0.27 18.62 18.28
N VAL A 389 -1.59 18.85 18.08
CA VAL A 389 -2.13 20.16 17.69
C VAL A 389 -1.98 21.16 18.84
N TYR A 390 -2.26 20.76 20.07
CA TYR A 390 -2.02 21.59 21.28
C TYR A 390 -0.55 21.97 21.39
N ALA A 391 0.35 21.01 21.32
CA ALA A 391 1.79 21.27 21.38
C ALA A 391 2.29 22.16 20.21
N TYR A 392 1.67 22.06 19.03
CA TYR A 392 1.97 22.94 17.91
C TYR A 392 1.48 24.36 18.18
N ALA A 393 0.26 24.53 18.67
CA ALA A 393 -0.33 25.84 18.98
C ALA A 393 0.47 26.57 20.09
N GLU A 394 0.90 25.86 21.13
CA GLU A 394 1.76 26.41 22.19
C GLU A 394 3.09 26.90 21.64
N ARG A 395 3.80 26.09 20.85
CA ARG A 395 5.06 26.50 20.22
C ARG A 395 4.93 27.74 19.32
N LYS A 396 3.78 27.89 18.64
CA LYS A 396 3.48 29.07 17.82
C LYS A 396 3.28 30.31 18.70
N LYS A 397 2.49 30.18 19.77
CA LYS A 397 2.26 31.25 20.75
C LYS A 397 3.54 31.74 21.40
N GLU A 398 4.41 30.82 21.83
CA GLU A 398 5.72 31.15 22.41
C GLU A 398 6.61 31.96 21.46
N LYS A 399 6.51 31.73 20.17
CA LYS A 399 7.24 32.44 19.11
C LYS A 399 6.55 33.73 18.65
N GLY A 400 5.34 34.01 19.12
CA GLY A 400 4.53 35.13 18.64
C GLY A 400 4.03 34.92 17.19
N GLU A 401 3.94 33.68 16.73
CA GLU A 401 3.47 33.32 15.40
C GLU A 401 1.99 32.96 15.44
N PRO A 402 1.19 33.30 14.40
CA PRO A 402 -0.22 32.92 14.35
C PRO A 402 -0.38 31.39 14.18
N VAL A 403 -1.43 30.86 14.79
CA VAL A 403 -1.94 29.51 14.55
C VAL A 403 -3.01 29.59 13.45
N ASP A 404 -3.16 28.55 12.65
CA ASP A 404 -4.24 28.44 11.68
C ASP A 404 -5.60 28.50 12.44
N SER A 405 -6.48 29.42 12.06
CA SER A 405 -7.76 29.62 12.75
C SER A 405 -8.65 28.37 12.76
N ARG A 406 -8.54 27.53 11.74
CA ARG A 406 -9.28 26.25 11.66
C ARG A 406 -8.81 25.28 12.74
N LEU A 407 -7.51 25.28 13.08
CA LEU A 407 -6.98 24.48 14.17
C LEU A 407 -7.37 25.05 15.53
N GLU A 408 -7.38 26.39 15.67
CA GLU A 408 -7.86 27.03 16.89
C GLU A 408 -9.33 26.72 17.19
N GLU A 409 -10.20 26.80 16.18
CA GLU A 409 -11.62 26.44 16.28
C GLU A 409 -11.81 24.97 16.71
N LEU A 410 -11.02 24.05 16.15
CA LEU A 410 -11.08 22.63 16.51
C LEU A 410 -10.72 22.41 17.99
N LEU A 411 -9.73 23.14 18.52
CA LEU A 411 -9.25 22.95 19.88
C LEU A 411 -10.23 23.48 20.95
N VAL A 412 -11.26 24.24 20.56
CA VAL A 412 -12.28 24.74 21.51
C VAL A 412 -13.12 23.61 22.10
N ASP A 413 -13.47 22.62 21.27
CA ASP A 413 -14.40 21.53 21.62
C ASP A 413 -13.72 20.14 21.68
N TYR A 414 -12.39 20.08 21.56
CA TYR A 414 -11.64 18.84 21.45
C TYR A 414 -10.65 18.71 22.60
N ASP A 415 -10.66 17.55 23.28
CA ASP A 415 -9.72 17.26 24.38
C ASP A 415 -8.43 16.59 23.86
N GLU A 416 -7.33 16.70 24.59
CA GLU A 416 -6.05 16.08 24.25
C GLU A 416 -6.16 14.55 24.11
N GLU A 417 -7.08 13.93 24.86
CA GLU A 417 -7.30 12.49 24.88
C GLU A 417 -8.34 12.00 23.82
N ASP A 418 -8.93 12.92 23.07
CA ASP A 418 -9.88 12.58 22.02
C ASP A 418 -9.25 11.79 20.86
N ASN A 419 -10.10 11.24 20.01
CA ASN A 419 -9.69 10.54 18.81
C ASN A 419 -8.88 11.45 17.87
N PRO A 420 -8.06 10.90 16.98
CA PRO A 420 -7.27 11.71 16.06
C PRO A 420 -8.18 12.52 15.12
N ILE A 421 -7.64 13.63 14.65
CA ILE A 421 -8.22 14.45 13.60
C ILE A 421 -7.72 13.92 12.26
N LEU A 422 -8.63 13.56 11.36
CA LEU A 422 -8.29 13.23 9.99
C LEU A 422 -8.01 14.52 9.21
N VAL A 423 -6.87 14.56 8.54
CA VAL A 423 -6.47 15.70 7.70
C VAL A 423 -6.51 15.27 6.24
N LEU A 424 -7.29 15.98 5.45
CA LEU A 424 -7.52 15.73 4.03
C LEU A 424 -6.86 16.84 3.22
N TYR A 425 -5.83 16.51 2.46
CA TYR A 425 -5.18 17.41 1.52
C TYR A 425 -5.70 17.11 0.11
N TYR A 426 -6.45 18.04 -0.47
CA TYR A 426 -6.95 17.92 -1.84
C TYR A 426 -5.85 18.34 -2.81
N LEU A 427 -5.36 17.38 -3.57
CA LEU A 427 -4.27 17.60 -4.51
C LEU A 427 -4.77 18.33 -5.75
N LYS A 428 -3.93 19.20 -6.29
CA LYS A 428 -4.21 19.92 -7.52
C LYS A 428 -4.47 18.97 -8.68
N ASN A 429 -5.50 19.26 -9.48
CA ASN A 429 -5.85 18.53 -10.69
C ASN A 429 -5.25 19.21 -11.93
N LYS A 430 -5.49 18.61 -13.08
CA LYS A 430 -4.96 19.10 -14.38
C LYS A 430 -5.40 20.54 -14.70
N ASP A 431 -6.57 20.94 -14.20
CA ASP A 431 -7.18 22.22 -14.52
C ASP A 431 -6.78 23.35 -13.54
N THR A 432 -6.09 23.01 -12.47
CA THR A 432 -5.56 24.00 -11.50
C THR A 432 -4.25 24.58 -12.05
N LYS A 433 -4.26 25.88 -12.39
CA LYS A 433 -3.09 26.60 -12.89
C LYS A 433 -2.11 26.95 -11.79
#